data_4edfe277017357a52bda0292f4fdb53b
#
_entry.id   4edfe277017357a52bda0292f4fdb53b
#
_cell.length_a   1.000
_cell.length_b   1.000
_cell.length_c   1.000
_cell.angle_alpha   90.00
_cell.angle_beta   90.00
_cell.angle_gamma   90.00
#
_symmetry.space_group_name_H-M   'P 1'
#
loop_
_entity.id
_entity.type
_entity.pdbx_description
1 polymer ?
#
loop_
_entity_poly.entity_id
_entity_poly.type
_entity_poly.pdbx_seq_one_letter_code
_entity_poly.pdbx_strand_id
1 'polypeptide(L)'
;LIPCDGFFFWKRINQKEKTPYYFSFQKDKLMYCVGIKEKYEDLSGDSFYYFSFVTSQSDNKWRKFTNQIPMFFDTRYLDIWFDKTSTFKKLNSFINPLRFEDFNNFSISPYFENMTIDDRRVVEPKNNLNQYGNYSLFD
;
A
#
# COMPACT_ATOMS: atom_id res chain seq x y z
N LEU A 1 14.60 -1.68 0.44
CA LEU A 1 13.46 -1.06 1.12
C LEU A 1 12.77 -0.06 0.20
N ILE A 2 11.44 -0.01 0.23
CA ILE A 2 10.58 0.86 -0.56
C ILE A 2 9.84 1.77 0.41
N PRO A 3 10.16 3.08 0.46
CA PRO A 3 9.47 4.01 1.35
C PRO A 3 8.04 4.25 0.85
N CYS A 4 7.09 4.19 1.77
CA CYS A 4 5.67 4.44 1.51
C CYS A 4 5.07 5.20 2.69
N ASP A 5 4.12 6.05 2.45
CA ASP A 5 3.27 6.71 3.46
C ASP A 5 1.87 6.09 3.54
N GLY A 6 1.50 5.33 2.53
CA GLY A 6 0.24 4.62 2.43
C GLY A 6 0.14 3.77 1.19
N PHE A 7 -1.02 3.20 0.96
CA PHE A 7 -1.32 2.40 -0.23
C PHE A 7 -2.82 2.30 -0.49
N PHE A 8 -3.16 1.82 -1.67
CA PHE A 8 -4.53 1.67 -2.13
C PHE A 8 -4.91 0.20 -2.22
N PHE A 9 -6.12 -0.11 -1.76
CA PHE A 9 -6.75 -1.41 -1.98
C PHE A 9 -8.18 -1.23 -2.45
N TRP A 10 -8.65 -2.24 -3.19
CA TRP A 10 -10.04 -2.32 -3.60
C TRP A 10 -10.84 -3.23 -2.67
N LYS A 11 -11.80 -2.65 -1.96
CA LYS A 11 -12.77 -3.43 -1.22
C LYS A 11 -13.86 -3.91 -2.16
N ARG A 12 -14.03 -5.22 -2.28
CA ARG A 12 -15.14 -5.78 -3.04
C ARG A 12 -16.44 -5.61 -2.25
N ILE A 13 -17.44 -4.98 -2.86
CA ILE A 13 -18.76 -4.79 -2.27
C ILE A 13 -19.67 -5.95 -2.68
N ASN A 14 -19.64 -6.33 -3.96
CA ASN A 14 -20.34 -7.48 -4.52
C ASN A 14 -19.54 -8.04 -5.72
N GLN A 15 -20.16 -8.92 -6.52
CA GLN A 15 -19.48 -9.55 -7.66
C GLN A 15 -19.07 -8.55 -8.76
N LYS A 16 -19.78 -7.41 -8.88
CA LYS A 16 -19.57 -6.43 -9.97
C LYS A 16 -18.96 -5.13 -9.47
N GLU A 17 -19.08 -4.83 -8.19
CA GLU A 17 -18.71 -3.54 -7.62
C GLU A 17 -17.54 -3.67 -6.65
N LYS A 18 -16.60 -2.77 -6.79
CA LYS A 18 -15.48 -2.58 -5.87
C LYS A 18 -15.33 -1.10 -5.56
N THR A 19 -14.94 -0.78 -4.36
CA THR A 19 -14.70 0.58 -3.89
C THR A 19 -13.24 0.72 -3.50
N PRO A 20 -12.53 1.75 -3.99
CA PRO A 20 -11.15 1.99 -3.60
C PRO A 20 -11.08 2.58 -2.20
N TYR A 21 -10.08 2.14 -1.48
CA TYR A 21 -9.72 2.63 -0.15
C TYR A 21 -8.27 3.06 -0.14
N TYR A 22 -8.01 4.18 0.49
CA TYR A 22 -6.67 4.62 0.85
C TYR A 22 -6.39 4.23 2.29
N PHE A 23 -5.21 3.70 2.52
CA PHE A 23 -4.67 3.35 3.82
C PHE A 23 -3.47 4.23 4.08
N SER A 24 -3.57 5.16 5.03
CA SER A 24 -2.47 5.99 5.49
C SER A 24 -1.92 5.47 6.81
N PHE A 25 -0.61 5.52 6.96
CA PHE A 25 0.02 5.13 8.22
C PHE A 25 -0.28 6.15 9.31
N GLN A 26 -0.82 5.71 10.45
CA GLN A 26 -1.35 6.59 11.50
C GLN A 26 -0.34 7.57 12.11
N LYS A 27 0.95 7.29 11.95
CA LYS A 27 2.02 8.06 12.59
C LYS A 27 2.57 9.17 11.72
N ASP A 28 1.93 9.49 10.59
CA ASP A 28 2.40 10.45 9.58
C ASP A 28 3.88 10.25 9.22
N LYS A 29 4.34 9.01 9.28
CA LYS A 29 5.71 8.60 9.04
C LYS A 29 5.77 7.68 7.84
N LEU A 30 6.91 7.70 7.18
CA LEU A 30 7.20 6.69 6.18
C LEU A 30 7.34 5.32 6.84
N MET A 31 6.71 4.34 6.24
CA MET A 31 7.01 2.94 6.44
C MET A 31 7.93 2.45 5.32
N TYR A 32 8.66 1.38 5.57
CA TYR A 32 9.56 0.81 4.58
C TYR A 32 9.12 -0.61 4.26
N CYS A 33 8.49 -0.76 3.10
CA CYS A 33 8.13 -2.08 2.61
C CYS A 33 9.36 -2.82 2.09
N VAL A 34 9.36 -4.13 2.31
CA VAL A 34 10.44 -5.00 1.82
C VAL A 34 10.15 -5.40 0.39
N GLY A 35 11.12 -5.23 -0.46
CA GLY A 35 11.05 -5.62 -1.87
C GLY A 35 12.30 -6.35 -2.32
N ILE A 36 12.15 -7.08 -3.42
CA ILE A 36 13.22 -7.72 -4.16
C ILE A 36 13.41 -6.94 -5.45
N LYS A 37 14.64 -6.53 -5.72
CA LYS A 37 15.04 -5.87 -6.97
C LYS A 37 15.72 -6.91 -7.87
N GLU A 38 15.29 -6.99 -9.11
CA GLU A 38 15.89 -7.86 -10.12
C GLU A 38 16.30 -7.06 -11.35
N LYS A 39 17.38 -7.51 -11.99
CA LYS A 39 17.82 -7.00 -13.28
C LYS A 39 17.35 -7.96 -14.34
N TYR A 40 16.72 -7.43 -15.36
CA TYR A 40 16.37 -8.15 -16.59
C TYR A 40 17.13 -7.53 -17.76
N GLU A 41 17.61 -8.37 -18.67
CA GLU A 41 18.24 -7.95 -19.91
C GLU A 41 17.43 -8.55 -21.06
N ASP A 42 17.00 -7.71 -21.98
CA ASP A 42 16.20 -8.13 -23.11
C ASP A 42 17.10 -8.69 -24.24
N LEU A 43 16.46 -9.19 -25.31
CA LEU A 43 17.17 -9.74 -26.45
C LEU A 43 17.99 -8.72 -27.25
N SER A 44 17.76 -7.43 -27.02
CA SER A 44 18.50 -6.31 -27.63
C SER A 44 19.74 -5.92 -26.81
N GLY A 45 19.90 -6.50 -25.61
CA GLY A 45 20.98 -6.18 -24.66
C GLY A 45 20.65 -5.01 -23.74
N ASP A 46 19.43 -4.47 -23.79
CA ASP A 46 18.99 -3.41 -22.89
C ASP A 46 18.67 -3.96 -21.50
N SER A 47 19.16 -3.25 -20.49
CA SER A 47 18.97 -3.67 -19.08
C SER A 47 17.87 -2.90 -18.41
N PHE A 48 16.93 -3.62 -17.80
CA PHE A 48 15.84 -3.07 -17.02
C PHE A 48 15.92 -3.54 -15.58
N TYR A 49 15.44 -2.68 -14.65
CA TYR A 49 15.29 -3.05 -13.25
C TYR A 49 13.81 -3.05 -12.91
N TYR A 50 13.36 -4.11 -12.27
CA TYR A 50 12.04 -4.16 -11.66
C TYR A 50 12.15 -4.60 -10.21
N PHE A 51 11.10 -4.34 -9.46
CA PHE A 51 11.01 -4.80 -8.08
C PHE A 51 9.66 -5.42 -7.81
N SER A 52 9.63 -6.31 -6.83
CA SER A 52 8.41 -6.93 -6.31
C SER A 52 8.36 -6.77 -4.81
N PHE A 53 7.18 -6.51 -4.26
CA PHE A 53 6.99 -6.52 -2.82
C PHE A 53 7.08 -7.94 -2.27
N VAL A 54 7.76 -8.09 -1.14
CA VAL A 54 7.65 -9.29 -0.33
C VAL A 54 6.34 -9.22 0.43
N THR A 55 5.52 -10.27 0.33
CA THR A 55 4.17 -10.31 0.90
C THR A 55 3.99 -11.50 1.83
N SER A 56 3.02 -11.40 2.73
CA SER A 56 2.50 -12.51 3.52
C SER A 56 0.99 -12.67 3.31
N GLN A 57 0.44 -13.78 3.77
CA GLN A 57 -1.00 -13.96 3.76
C GLN A 57 -1.67 -12.93 4.70
N SER A 58 -2.78 -12.40 4.24
CA SER A 58 -3.59 -11.46 4.99
C SER A 58 -4.32 -12.14 6.16
N ASP A 59 -4.38 -11.45 7.29
CA ASP A 59 -5.28 -11.82 8.38
C ASP A 59 -6.77 -11.53 8.04
N ASN A 60 -7.67 -11.82 8.96
CA ASN A 60 -9.11 -11.66 8.74
C ASN A 60 -9.54 -10.20 8.50
N LYS A 61 -8.78 -9.20 8.99
CA LYS A 61 -9.10 -7.78 8.82
C LYS A 61 -8.72 -7.31 7.43
N TRP A 62 -7.53 -7.70 6.95
CA TRP A 62 -7.04 -7.39 5.62
C TRP A 62 -7.77 -8.15 4.51
N ARG A 63 -8.26 -9.36 4.76
CA ARG A 63 -8.95 -10.20 3.75
C ARG A 63 -10.15 -9.53 3.08
N LYS A 64 -10.71 -8.51 3.69
CA LYS A 64 -11.79 -7.70 3.10
C LYS A 64 -11.31 -6.86 1.91
N PHE A 65 -10.00 -6.68 1.79
CA PHE A 65 -9.36 -5.84 0.79
C PHE A 65 -8.41 -6.63 -0.11
N THR A 66 -7.61 -7.52 0.47
CA THR A 66 -6.60 -8.28 -0.25
C THR A 66 -6.32 -9.62 0.42
N ASN A 67 -5.85 -10.59 -0.34
CA ASN A 67 -5.38 -11.89 0.17
C ASN A 67 -3.91 -11.86 0.60
N GLN A 68 -3.15 -10.86 0.15
CA GLN A 68 -1.74 -10.71 0.45
C GLN A 68 -1.46 -9.28 0.89
N ILE A 69 -0.62 -9.14 1.90
CA ILE A 69 -0.23 -7.86 2.46
C ILE A 69 1.30 -7.70 2.37
N PRO A 70 1.82 -6.53 1.99
CA PRO A 70 3.24 -6.28 2.00
C PRO A 70 3.84 -6.48 3.38
N MET A 71 5.08 -6.98 3.38
CA MET A 71 5.91 -7.02 4.57
C MET A 71 6.66 -5.71 4.73
N PHE A 72 6.85 -5.26 5.95
CA PHE A 72 7.60 -4.04 6.22
C PHE A 72 8.78 -4.31 7.16
N PHE A 73 9.78 -3.45 7.08
CA PHE A 73 10.94 -3.47 7.96
C PHE A 73 10.78 -2.45 9.08
N ASP A 74 11.05 -2.85 10.31
CA ASP A 74 10.93 -1.97 11.46
C ASP A 74 11.97 -0.84 11.39
N THR A 75 11.49 0.40 11.28
CA THR A 75 12.33 1.59 11.10
C THR A 75 13.31 1.85 12.22
N ARG A 76 13.06 1.29 13.41
CA ARG A 76 13.98 1.38 14.55
C ARG A 76 15.32 0.68 14.31
N TYR A 77 15.38 -0.21 13.31
CA TYR A 77 16.53 -1.05 13.02
C TYR A 77 17.12 -0.79 11.63
N LEU A 78 16.89 0.39 11.07
CA LEU A 78 17.40 0.75 9.73
C LEU A 78 18.93 0.63 9.63
N ASP A 79 19.67 0.94 10.72
CA ASP A 79 21.12 0.76 10.76
C ASP A 79 21.53 -0.69 10.49
N ILE A 80 20.73 -1.65 10.96
CA ILE A 80 20.98 -3.07 10.70
C ILE A 80 20.73 -3.40 9.23
N TRP A 81 19.75 -2.77 8.59
CA TRP A 81 19.48 -2.96 7.17
C TRP A 81 20.64 -2.48 6.30
N PHE A 82 21.23 -1.35 6.64
CA PHE A 82 22.33 -0.76 5.86
C PHE A 82 23.70 -1.31 6.25
N ASP A 83 23.82 -2.07 7.33
CA ASP A 83 25.05 -2.75 7.71
C ASP A 83 25.33 -3.93 6.76
N LYS A 84 26.40 -3.79 5.96
CA LYS A 84 26.82 -4.80 4.98
C LYS A 84 27.20 -6.16 5.61
N THR A 85 27.42 -6.21 6.91
CA THR A 85 27.75 -7.44 7.66
C THR A 85 26.49 -8.16 8.14
N SER A 86 25.33 -7.54 8.03
CA SER A 86 24.07 -8.13 8.46
C SER A 86 23.70 -9.33 7.59
N THR A 87 23.43 -10.45 8.24
CA THR A 87 22.95 -11.65 7.56
C THR A 87 21.44 -11.57 7.26
N PHE A 88 20.99 -12.30 6.24
CA PHE A 88 19.56 -12.40 5.93
C PHE A 88 18.73 -12.85 7.15
N LYS A 89 19.24 -13.81 7.94
CA LYS A 89 18.59 -14.30 9.17
C LYS A 89 18.36 -13.16 10.17
N LYS A 90 19.35 -12.28 10.35
CA LYS A 90 19.26 -11.12 11.24
C LYS A 90 18.25 -10.11 10.70
N LEU A 91 18.27 -9.80 9.41
CA LEU A 91 17.32 -8.88 8.79
C LEU A 91 15.88 -9.40 8.88
N ASN A 92 15.68 -10.69 8.64
CA ASN A 92 14.36 -11.30 8.65
C ASN A 92 13.65 -11.21 10.01
N SER A 93 14.39 -11.12 11.13
CA SER A 93 13.79 -10.95 12.46
C SER A 93 13.14 -9.58 12.68
N PHE A 94 13.39 -8.61 11.80
CA PHE A 94 12.80 -7.27 11.85
C PHE A 94 11.78 -7.02 10.72
N ILE A 95 11.48 -8.05 9.92
CA ILE A 95 10.48 -8.00 8.86
C ILE A 95 9.16 -8.53 9.41
N ASN A 96 8.12 -7.72 9.34
CA ASN A 96 6.81 -8.02 9.91
C ASN A 96 5.69 -7.74 8.90
N PRO A 97 4.57 -8.47 8.96
CA PRO A 97 3.39 -8.09 8.21
C PRO A 97 2.81 -6.77 8.73
N LEU A 98 2.19 -6.00 7.85
CA LEU A 98 1.48 -4.79 8.25
C LEU A 98 0.27 -5.16 9.13
N ARG A 99 0.13 -4.46 10.26
CA ARG A 99 -1.03 -4.63 11.13
C ARG A 99 -2.12 -3.64 10.73
N PHE A 100 -3.33 -4.13 10.60
CA PHE A 100 -4.46 -3.31 10.17
C PHE A 100 -4.68 -2.08 11.07
N GLU A 101 -4.42 -2.21 12.36
CA GLU A 101 -4.59 -1.16 13.37
C GLU A 101 -3.60 -0.01 13.26
N ASP A 102 -2.52 -0.20 12.53
CA ASP A 102 -1.51 0.86 12.34
C ASP A 102 -1.92 1.86 11.24
N PHE A 103 -3.09 1.65 10.61
CA PHE A 103 -3.57 2.46 9.48
C PHE A 103 -4.90 3.13 9.76
N ASN A 104 -5.00 4.39 9.35
CA ASN A 104 -6.28 5.00 9.05
C ASN A 104 -6.70 4.55 7.64
N ASN A 105 -7.99 4.29 7.45
CA ASN A 105 -8.48 3.92 6.13
C ASN A 105 -9.85 4.55 5.86
N PHE A 106 -10.04 4.96 4.63
CA PHE A 106 -11.30 5.52 4.15
C PHE A 106 -11.46 5.28 2.65
N SER A 107 -12.70 5.30 2.19
CA SER A 107 -12.99 5.22 0.75
C SER A 107 -12.61 6.51 0.06
N ILE A 108 -12.09 6.38 -1.15
CA ILE A 108 -11.68 7.49 -2.00
C ILE A 108 -12.43 7.44 -3.33
N SER A 109 -12.31 8.51 -4.11
CA SER A 109 -12.81 8.52 -5.48
C SER A 109 -12.00 7.57 -6.36
N PRO A 110 -12.62 6.87 -7.34
CA PRO A 110 -11.89 6.07 -8.33
C PRO A 110 -11.00 6.91 -9.26
N TYR A 111 -10.97 8.22 -9.14
CA TYR A 111 -10.08 9.09 -9.92
C TYR A 111 -8.59 8.77 -9.81
N PHE A 112 -8.17 8.12 -8.72
CA PHE A 112 -6.77 7.71 -8.59
C PHE A 112 -6.33 6.70 -9.66
N GLU A 113 -7.25 6.01 -10.34
CA GLU A 113 -6.94 5.15 -11.49
C GLU A 113 -6.48 5.95 -12.72
N ASN A 114 -6.80 7.24 -12.76
CA ASN A 114 -6.29 8.13 -13.80
C ASN A 114 -4.85 8.54 -13.45
N MET A 115 -3.87 7.84 -14.00
CA MET A 115 -2.44 8.07 -13.77
C MET A 115 -1.95 9.47 -14.19
N THR A 116 -2.80 10.29 -14.82
CA THR A 116 -2.47 11.69 -15.13
C THR A 116 -2.70 12.63 -13.94
N ILE A 117 -3.39 12.15 -12.91
CA ILE A 117 -3.66 12.91 -11.68
C ILE A 117 -2.66 12.45 -10.62
N ASP A 118 -1.69 13.30 -10.34
CA ASP A 118 -0.69 13.11 -9.29
C ASP A 118 -0.74 14.29 -8.32
N ASP A 119 -1.85 14.36 -7.57
CA ASP A 119 -2.04 15.41 -6.57
C ASP A 119 -2.87 14.89 -5.38
N ARG A 120 -3.04 15.75 -4.37
CA ARG A 120 -3.71 15.41 -3.11
C ARG A 120 -5.13 14.87 -3.28
N ARG A 121 -5.82 15.20 -4.35
CA ARG A 121 -7.21 14.75 -4.60
C ARG A 121 -7.34 13.24 -4.67
N VAL A 122 -6.28 12.52 -5.03
CA VAL A 122 -6.30 11.05 -5.12
C VAL A 122 -6.34 10.36 -3.75
N VAL A 123 -5.96 11.08 -2.69
CA VAL A 123 -5.94 10.57 -1.31
C VAL A 123 -6.96 11.27 -0.41
N GLU A 124 -7.86 12.06 -0.98
CA GLU A 124 -8.93 12.70 -0.21
C GLU A 124 -10.10 11.74 0.03
N PRO A 125 -10.70 11.75 1.22
CA PRO A 125 -11.90 10.98 1.49
C PRO A 125 -12.99 11.29 0.47
N LYS A 126 -13.66 10.26 -0.02
CA LYS A 126 -14.86 10.45 -0.82
C LYS A 126 -15.88 11.19 0.03
N ASN A 127 -16.22 12.42 -0.34
CA ASN A 127 -17.20 13.22 0.39
C ASN A 127 -18.54 12.48 0.41
N ASN A 128 -19.04 12.17 1.61
CA ASN A 128 -20.36 11.59 1.78
C ASN A 128 -21.48 12.53 1.26
N LEU A 129 -21.22 13.82 1.20
CA LEU A 129 -22.15 14.79 0.59
C LEU A 129 -22.46 14.46 -0.88
N ASN A 130 -21.51 13.90 -1.63
CA ASN A 130 -21.77 13.43 -2.98
C ASN A 130 -22.47 12.05 -3.03
N GLN A 131 -22.46 11.29 -1.94
CA GLN A 131 -23.30 10.11 -1.77
C GLN A 131 -24.75 10.48 -1.49
N TYR A 132 -24.99 11.63 -0.87
CA TYR A 132 -26.30 12.17 -0.52
C TYR A 132 -26.71 13.37 -1.39
N GLY A 133 -25.88 13.75 -2.36
CA GLY A 133 -26.14 14.88 -3.25
C GLY A 133 -27.40 14.79 -4.12
N ASN A 134 -28.10 13.67 -4.04
CA ASN A 134 -29.43 13.52 -4.62
C ASN A 134 -30.54 13.49 -3.58
N TYR A 135 -30.23 13.76 -2.33
CA TYR A 135 -31.23 13.95 -1.28
C TYR A 135 -31.48 15.43 -1.00
N SER A 136 -31.76 16.18 -2.03
CA SER A 136 -32.71 17.29 -1.88
C SER A 136 -34.12 16.68 -1.79
N LEU A 137 -34.36 15.95 -0.70
CA LEU A 137 -35.67 15.35 -0.40
C LEU A 137 -36.60 16.35 0.26
N PHE A 138 -36.22 17.62 0.29
CA PHE A 138 -37.00 18.69 0.91
C PHE A 138 -36.87 19.95 0.07
N ASP A 139 -37.37 19.91 -1.14
CA ASP A 139 -37.90 21.07 -1.87
C ASP A 139 -39.40 20.87 -2.04
#